data_519e08f288a0249961f1f739ce657934
#
_entry.id   519e08f288a0249961f1f739ce657934
#
_cell.length_a   1.000
_cell.length_b   1.000
_cell.length_c   1.000
_cell.angle_alpha   90.00
_cell.angle_beta   90.00
_cell.angle_gamma   90.00
#
_symmetry.space_group_name_H-M   'P 1'
#
loop_
_entity.id
_entity.type
_entity.pdbx_description
1 polymer ?
#
loop_
_entity_poly.entity_id
_entity_poly.type
_entity_poly.pdbx_seq_one_letter_code
_entity_poly.pdbx_strand_id
1 'polypeptide(L)'
;MLTLFFSGRDFAPRAIINDMNIQDFLQNAYLNAIKYFASRIYAADGNLGDSTIIGWETLNEPHYGFTSNQNLAKLMPNQQIRLGTVPTGFQAIRLASGMSETVDYYEFGQFGPSKRGTRVIDPQGVKVWAEVDETKYGWKRSPDWELGTCLWAQHGVWDRETGELLQLDYFAKTPDGEVITDEVWMQRYFLPHVKQYIEMIREFDKETMLFLQPPVWFIPPKVDPSSLGGNVVYTPHFYDGMTLMQKKWSSPLPIRGN
;
A
#
# COMPACT_ATOMS: atom_id res chain seq x y z
N MET A 1 4.10 -3.37 -4.35
CA MET A 1 4.83 -2.23 -3.72
C MET A 1 4.37 -2.01 -2.28
N LEU A 2 3.10 -1.71 -2.01
CA LEU A 2 2.63 -1.34 -0.65
C LEU A 2 2.77 -2.47 0.39
N THR A 3 2.57 -3.75 0.00
CA THR A 3 2.89 -4.89 0.88
C THR A 3 4.35 -4.87 1.33
N LEU A 4 5.28 -4.58 0.41
CA LEU A 4 6.71 -4.50 0.74
C LEU A 4 7.02 -3.27 1.61
N PHE A 5 6.34 -2.16 1.36
CA PHE A 5 6.54 -0.92 2.09
C PHE A 5 6.08 -1.01 3.56
N PHE A 6 4.92 -1.63 3.83
CA PHE A 6 4.35 -1.69 5.18
C PHE A 6 4.67 -2.98 5.92
N SER A 7 4.73 -4.11 5.23
CA SER A 7 4.83 -5.45 5.85
C SER A 7 5.90 -6.35 5.21
N GLY A 8 6.91 -5.74 4.59
CA GLY A 8 8.00 -6.45 3.92
C GLY A 8 8.80 -7.33 4.87
N ARG A 9 9.00 -6.93 6.13
CA ARG A 9 9.70 -7.74 7.14
C ARG A 9 8.99 -9.07 7.39
N ASP A 10 7.66 -9.04 7.44
CA ASP A 10 6.86 -10.23 7.74
C ASP A 10 6.67 -11.12 6.50
N PHE A 11 6.42 -10.54 5.33
CA PHE A 11 6.03 -11.29 4.13
C PHE A 11 7.12 -11.43 3.08
N ALA A 12 8.20 -10.67 3.18
CA ALA A 12 9.35 -10.74 2.29
C ALA A 12 10.68 -10.68 3.07
N PRO A 13 10.90 -11.53 4.09
CA PRO A 13 12.06 -11.44 4.96
C PRO A 13 13.40 -11.59 4.23
N ARG A 14 13.43 -12.29 3.09
CA ARG A 14 14.64 -12.48 2.27
C ARG A 14 14.89 -11.36 1.27
N ALA A 15 13.96 -10.42 1.13
CA ALA A 15 14.12 -9.26 0.26
C ALA A 15 15.01 -8.21 0.93
N ILE A 16 16.32 -8.38 0.79
CA ILE A 16 17.35 -7.54 1.42
C ILE A 16 18.05 -6.70 0.36
N ILE A 17 18.17 -5.41 0.62
CA ILE A 17 18.95 -4.44 -0.17
C ILE A 17 19.87 -3.68 0.78
N ASN A 18 21.17 -3.62 0.49
CA ASN A 18 22.19 -2.95 1.32
C ASN A 18 22.09 -3.38 2.79
N ASP A 19 22.00 -4.68 3.03
CA ASP A 19 21.86 -5.32 4.35
C ASP A 19 20.60 -4.91 5.14
N MET A 20 19.65 -4.23 4.48
CA MET A 20 18.35 -3.83 5.02
C MET A 20 17.22 -4.63 4.40
N ASN A 21 16.17 -4.96 5.19
CA ASN A 21 14.93 -5.48 4.61
C ASN A 21 14.30 -4.45 3.67
N ILE A 22 13.66 -4.92 2.62
CA ILE A 22 12.99 -4.09 1.61
C ILE A 22 12.00 -3.08 2.23
N GLN A 23 11.35 -3.42 3.34
CA GLN A 23 10.47 -2.49 4.06
C GLN A 23 11.26 -1.28 4.54
N ASP A 24 12.35 -1.52 5.25
CA ASP A 24 13.19 -0.44 5.80
C ASP A 24 13.83 0.39 4.71
N PHE A 25 14.31 -0.28 3.66
CA PHE A 25 14.87 0.40 2.49
C PHE A 25 13.88 1.37 1.85
N LEU A 26 12.64 0.92 1.62
CA LEU A 26 11.59 1.74 0.99
C LEU A 26 11.11 2.86 1.92
N GLN A 27 10.90 2.57 3.20
CA GLN A 27 10.49 3.58 4.18
C GLN A 27 11.57 4.63 4.39
N ASN A 28 12.82 4.23 4.51
CA ASN A 28 13.95 5.16 4.63
C ASN A 28 14.10 6.04 3.38
N ALA A 29 13.95 5.47 2.19
CA ALA A 29 14.00 6.25 0.94
C ALA A 29 12.88 7.30 0.91
N TYR A 30 11.67 6.94 1.31
CA TYR A 30 10.53 7.85 1.40
C TYR A 30 10.78 8.94 2.44
N LEU A 31 11.15 8.58 3.67
CA LEU A 31 11.40 9.53 4.75
C LEU A 31 12.56 10.49 4.40
N ASN A 32 13.63 10.00 3.79
CA ASN A 32 14.73 10.84 3.34
C ASN A 32 14.33 11.84 2.25
N ALA A 33 13.45 11.44 1.34
CA ALA A 33 12.92 12.36 0.32
C ALA A 33 12.09 13.48 0.95
N ILE A 34 11.20 13.15 1.90
CA ILE A 34 10.40 14.14 2.64
C ILE A 34 11.30 15.01 3.52
N LYS A 35 12.26 14.42 4.22
CA LYS A 35 13.24 15.16 5.03
C LYS A 35 14.01 16.18 4.19
N TYR A 36 14.48 15.78 3.00
CA TYR A 36 15.12 16.71 2.08
C TYR A 36 14.18 17.83 1.66
N PHE A 37 12.94 17.50 1.31
CA PHE A 37 11.93 18.50 0.93
C PHE A 37 11.63 19.48 2.08
N ALA A 38 11.39 18.98 3.30
CA ALA A 38 11.19 19.79 4.49
C ALA A 38 12.39 20.71 4.75
N SER A 39 13.61 20.19 4.69
CA SER A 39 14.82 20.99 4.88
C SER A 39 14.93 22.17 3.91
N ARG A 40 14.47 21.98 2.66
CA ARG A 40 14.46 23.07 1.66
C ARG A 40 13.41 24.13 1.96
N ILE A 41 12.25 23.71 2.46
CA ILE A 41 11.17 24.65 2.84
C ILE A 41 11.57 25.49 4.05
N TYR A 42 12.06 24.84 5.11
CA TYR A 42 12.45 25.56 6.35
C TYR A 42 13.71 26.41 6.18
N ALA A 43 14.56 26.09 5.18
CA ALA A 43 15.74 26.91 4.84
C ALA A 43 15.46 28.01 3.81
N ALA A 44 14.27 28.09 3.24
CA ALA A 44 13.93 29.09 2.22
C ALA A 44 13.74 30.48 2.82
N ASP A 45 14.15 31.50 2.07
CA ASP A 45 13.87 32.90 2.43
C ASP A 45 12.36 33.13 2.53
N GLY A 46 11.94 34.03 3.44
CA GLY A 46 10.53 34.39 3.63
C GLY A 46 9.79 33.54 4.68
N ASN A 47 10.53 32.72 5.43
CA ASN A 47 9.98 31.95 6.57
C ASN A 47 8.78 31.07 6.20
N LEU A 48 8.87 30.38 5.05
CA LEU A 48 7.77 29.56 4.53
C LEU A 48 7.31 28.48 5.52
N GLY A 49 8.24 27.85 6.23
CA GLY A 49 7.93 26.82 7.22
C GLY A 49 7.01 27.33 8.34
N ASP A 50 7.30 28.52 8.89
CA ASP A 50 6.59 29.05 10.06
C ASP A 50 5.38 29.91 9.68
N SER A 51 5.37 30.50 8.48
CA SER A 51 4.34 31.49 8.10
C SER A 51 3.30 30.96 7.11
N THR A 52 3.63 29.90 6.35
CA THR A 52 2.81 29.44 5.22
C THR A 52 2.39 27.99 5.34
N ILE A 53 3.29 27.11 5.83
CA ILE A 53 3.00 25.68 6.01
C ILE A 53 2.21 25.49 7.31
N ILE A 54 0.96 25.06 7.21
CA ILE A 54 0.11 24.81 8.39
C ILE A 54 0.35 23.42 8.98
N GLY A 55 0.93 22.50 8.22
CA GLY A 55 1.18 21.14 8.66
C GLY A 55 1.64 20.22 7.56
N TRP A 56 1.91 18.97 7.93
CA TRP A 56 2.45 17.93 7.06
C TRP A 56 1.57 16.70 7.11
N GLU A 57 1.28 16.14 5.95
CA GLU A 57 0.55 14.88 5.83
C GLU A 57 1.50 13.75 5.44
N THR A 58 1.20 12.54 5.92
CA THR A 58 2.01 11.36 5.61
C THR A 58 1.80 10.92 4.15
N LEU A 59 1.52 9.66 3.90
CA LEU A 59 1.32 9.09 2.57
C LEU A 59 -0.16 9.21 2.17
N ASN A 60 -0.44 9.78 0.99
CA ASN A 60 -1.79 9.86 0.44
C ASN A 60 -2.40 8.48 0.22
N GLU A 61 -3.58 8.23 0.79
CA GLU A 61 -4.37 7.00 0.66
C GLU A 61 -3.53 5.71 0.80
N PRO A 62 -2.84 5.52 1.94
CA PRO A 62 -2.05 4.31 2.15
C PRO A 62 -2.95 3.08 2.00
N HIS A 63 -2.38 1.97 1.50
CA HIS A 63 -3.13 0.76 1.24
C HIS A 63 -2.35 -0.47 1.74
N TYR A 64 -3.06 -1.45 2.22
CA TYR A 64 -2.50 -2.68 2.78
C TYR A 64 -1.85 -3.61 1.72
N GLY A 65 -2.03 -3.34 0.43
CA GLY A 65 -1.51 -4.23 -0.62
C GLY A 65 -2.18 -5.61 -0.56
N PHE A 66 -1.38 -6.67 -0.43
CA PHE A 66 -1.89 -8.03 -0.20
C PHE A 66 -2.09 -8.37 1.28
N THR A 67 -1.50 -7.60 2.21
CA THR A 67 -1.58 -7.85 3.65
C THR A 67 -3.04 -7.86 4.10
N SER A 68 -3.43 -8.81 4.94
CA SER A 68 -4.79 -9.18 5.35
C SER A 68 -5.63 -9.97 4.33
N ASN A 69 -5.11 -10.25 3.14
CA ASN A 69 -5.86 -11.06 2.17
C ASN A 69 -5.99 -12.51 2.67
N GLN A 70 -7.22 -12.90 2.96
CA GLN A 70 -7.54 -14.22 3.51
C GLN A 70 -7.51 -15.34 2.46
N ASN A 71 -7.62 -14.98 1.18
CA ASN A 71 -7.60 -15.97 0.10
C ASN A 71 -7.22 -15.31 -1.23
N LEU A 72 -5.98 -15.52 -1.66
CA LEU A 72 -5.43 -14.97 -2.90
C LEU A 72 -6.18 -15.42 -4.16
N ALA A 73 -6.89 -16.55 -4.12
CA ALA A 73 -7.68 -17.04 -5.25
C ALA A 73 -9.06 -16.35 -5.36
N LYS A 74 -9.41 -15.47 -4.43
CA LYS A 74 -10.70 -14.76 -4.41
C LYS A 74 -10.49 -13.24 -4.38
N LEU A 75 -11.50 -12.51 -4.85
CA LEU A 75 -11.54 -11.06 -4.62
C LEU A 75 -11.73 -10.77 -3.14
N MET A 76 -11.06 -9.74 -2.64
CA MET A 76 -11.19 -9.35 -1.24
C MET A 76 -12.63 -8.89 -0.94
N PRO A 77 -13.21 -9.28 0.20
CA PRO A 77 -14.58 -8.94 0.56
C PRO A 77 -14.84 -7.43 0.63
N ASN A 78 -13.85 -6.67 1.09
CA ASN A 78 -13.92 -5.21 1.20
C ASN A 78 -13.67 -4.46 -0.12
N GLN A 79 -13.38 -5.16 -1.22
CA GLN A 79 -13.28 -4.57 -2.55
C GLN A 79 -14.68 -4.30 -3.12
N GLN A 80 -15.28 -3.20 -2.67
CA GLN A 80 -16.67 -2.86 -3.01
C GLN A 80 -16.79 -2.21 -4.39
N ILE A 81 -15.80 -1.40 -4.79
CA ILE A 81 -15.79 -0.77 -6.11
C ILE A 81 -15.09 -1.71 -7.09
N ARG A 82 -15.89 -2.25 -8.04
CA ARG A 82 -15.40 -3.12 -9.11
C ARG A 82 -15.83 -2.55 -10.43
N LEU A 83 -14.86 -2.16 -11.25
CA LEU A 83 -15.11 -1.58 -12.59
C LEU A 83 -13.99 -2.05 -13.53
N GLY A 84 -14.37 -2.48 -14.73
CA GLY A 84 -13.43 -3.02 -15.72
C GLY A 84 -12.93 -4.42 -15.32
N THR A 85 -11.70 -4.73 -15.64
CA THR A 85 -11.04 -6.00 -15.30
C THR A 85 -10.59 -6.00 -13.83
N VAL A 86 -11.02 -6.99 -13.08
CA VAL A 86 -10.77 -7.10 -11.63
C VAL A 86 -10.10 -8.45 -11.34
N PRO A 87 -8.76 -8.52 -11.34
CA PRO A 87 -8.05 -9.75 -11.01
C PRO A 87 -8.12 -10.04 -9.51
N THR A 88 -8.12 -11.33 -9.16
CA THR A 88 -7.84 -11.78 -7.79
C THR A 88 -6.38 -11.49 -7.42
N GLY A 89 -6.03 -11.60 -6.13
CA GLY A 89 -4.64 -11.41 -5.68
C GLY A 89 -3.67 -12.34 -6.41
N PHE A 90 -4.04 -13.60 -6.60
CA PHE A 90 -3.19 -14.57 -7.30
C PHE A 90 -3.10 -14.28 -8.80
N GLN A 91 -4.19 -13.92 -9.45
CA GLN A 91 -4.17 -13.51 -10.86
C GLN A 91 -3.26 -12.28 -11.05
N ALA A 92 -3.32 -11.30 -10.14
CA ALA A 92 -2.43 -10.13 -10.20
C ALA A 92 -0.94 -10.52 -10.06
N ILE A 93 -0.61 -11.49 -9.21
CA ILE A 93 0.76 -12.02 -9.05
C ILE A 93 1.23 -12.70 -10.35
N ARG A 94 0.39 -13.49 -10.99
CA ARG A 94 0.71 -14.18 -12.24
C ARG A 94 0.86 -13.20 -13.41
N LEU A 95 -0.05 -12.24 -13.54
CA LEU A 95 0.07 -11.15 -14.52
C LEU A 95 1.38 -10.37 -14.34
N ALA A 96 1.75 -10.03 -13.10
CA ALA A 96 3.00 -9.38 -12.78
C ALA A 96 4.25 -10.23 -13.10
N SER A 97 4.06 -11.54 -13.27
CA SER A 97 5.10 -12.48 -13.68
C SER A 97 5.12 -12.76 -15.19
N GLY A 98 4.35 -12.00 -15.97
CA GLY A 98 4.31 -12.11 -17.43
C GLY A 98 3.36 -13.19 -17.97
N MET A 99 2.50 -13.76 -17.10
CA MET A 99 1.57 -14.83 -17.47
C MET A 99 0.21 -14.25 -17.86
N SER A 100 -0.41 -14.80 -18.91
CA SER A 100 -1.77 -14.41 -19.32
C SER A 100 -2.82 -14.94 -18.35
N GLU A 101 -3.83 -14.16 -18.05
CA GLU A 101 -4.93 -14.50 -17.14
C GLU A 101 -6.30 -14.13 -17.71
N THR A 102 -7.30 -14.98 -17.45
CA THR A 102 -8.70 -14.67 -17.69
C THR A 102 -9.31 -14.12 -16.40
N VAL A 103 -9.61 -12.83 -16.39
CA VAL A 103 -10.09 -12.12 -15.20
C VAL A 103 -11.54 -11.70 -15.34
N ASP A 104 -12.21 -11.52 -14.23
CA ASP A 104 -13.58 -11.04 -14.19
C ASP A 104 -13.67 -9.59 -14.70
N TYR A 105 -14.73 -9.32 -15.48
CA TYR A 105 -15.04 -7.99 -15.99
C TYR A 105 -16.34 -7.48 -15.36
N TYR A 106 -16.29 -6.28 -14.79
CA TYR A 106 -17.40 -5.64 -14.09
C TYR A 106 -17.77 -4.31 -14.74
N GLU A 107 -19.07 -4.02 -14.72
CA GLU A 107 -19.62 -2.69 -14.95
C GLU A 107 -20.25 -2.18 -13.65
N PHE A 108 -20.17 -0.88 -13.44
CA PHE A 108 -20.77 -0.24 -12.27
C PHE A 108 -22.08 0.43 -12.70
N GLY A 109 -23.20 -0.05 -12.17
CA GLY A 109 -24.54 0.47 -12.44
C GLY A 109 -25.16 1.14 -11.21
N GLN A 110 -26.43 1.47 -11.32
CA GLN A 110 -27.20 2.14 -10.26
C GLN A 110 -27.22 1.36 -8.93
N PHE A 111 -27.13 0.04 -9.01
CA PHE A 111 -27.14 -0.87 -7.85
C PHE A 111 -25.76 -1.40 -7.47
N GLY A 112 -24.68 -0.74 -7.93
CA GLY A 112 -23.33 -1.16 -7.67
C GLY A 112 -22.70 -1.99 -8.79
N PRO A 113 -21.57 -2.68 -8.50
CA PRO A 113 -20.83 -3.46 -9.49
C PRO A 113 -21.58 -4.75 -9.86
N SER A 114 -21.66 -5.04 -11.14
CA SER A 114 -22.21 -6.30 -11.67
C SER A 114 -21.22 -6.95 -12.63
N LYS A 115 -20.98 -8.25 -12.45
CA LYS A 115 -20.12 -9.04 -13.33
C LYS A 115 -20.82 -9.20 -14.69
N ARG A 116 -20.10 -8.83 -15.77
CA ARG A 116 -20.57 -8.89 -17.17
C ARG A 116 -19.87 -9.96 -18.00
N GLY A 117 -18.98 -10.71 -17.41
CA GLY A 117 -18.23 -11.76 -18.08
C GLY A 117 -16.76 -11.75 -17.65
N THR A 118 -15.92 -12.15 -18.57
CA THR A 118 -14.48 -12.20 -18.36
C THR A 118 -13.73 -11.52 -19.49
N ARG A 119 -12.45 -11.16 -19.26
CA ARG A 119 -11.52 -10.66 -20.26
C ARG A 119 -10.16 -11.33 -20.07
N VAL A 120 -9.47 -11.57 -21.16
CA VAL A 120 -8.08 -12.01 -21.14
C VAL A 120 -7.19 -10.77 -20.99
N ILE A 121 -6.28 -10.81 -20.04
CA ILE A 121 -5.16 -9.86 -19.94
C ILE A 121 -3.91 -10.64 -20.27
N ASP A 122 -3.17 -10.21 -21.27
CA ASP A 122 -1.93 -10.83 -21.69
C ASP A 122 -0.79 -9.81 -21.63
N PRO A 123 0.10 -9.93 -20.64
CA PRO A 123 1.29 -9.09 -20.54
C PRO A 123 2.38 -9.45 -21.55
N GLN A 124 2.17 -10.44 -22.43
CA GLN A 124 3.11 -10.86 -23.46
C GLN A 124 4.51 -11.21 -22.91
N GLY A 125 4.55 -11.84 -21.74
CA GLY A 125 5.79 -12.20 -21.06
C GLY A 125 6.49 -11.03 -20.33
N VAL A 126 5.97 -9.81 -20.42
CA VAL A 126 6.56 -8.67 -19.69
C VAL A 126 6.34 -8.85 -18.19
N LYS A 127 7.43 -8.81 -17.43
CA LYS A 127 7.44 -8.97 -15.98
C LYS A 127 7.69 -7.63 -15.28
N VAL A 128 7.14 -7.48 -14.08
CA VAL A 128 7.46 -6.35 -13.19
C VAL A 128 8.75 -6.59 -12.39
N TRP A 129 9.24 -7.82 -12.37
CA TRP A 129 10.43 -8.23 -11.65
C TRP A 129 11.69 -7.89 -12.45
N ALA A 130 12.60 -7.14 -11.82
CA ALA A 130 13.84 -6.72 -12.49
C ALA A 130 14.67 -7.95 -12.90
N GLU A 131 15.06 -7.99 -14.16
CA GLU A 131 15.87 -9.08 -14.74
C GLU A 131 17.37 -8.77 -14.72
N VAL A 132 17.73 -7.51 -14.51
CA VAL A 132 19.10 -7.04 -14.49
C VAL A 132 19.39 -6.38 -13.15
N ASP A 133 20.57 -6.65 -12.61
CA ASP A 133 21.03 -5.96 -11.41
C ASP A 133 21.37 -4.50 -11.72
N GLU A 134 20.65 -3.59 -11.07
CA GLU A 134 20.75 -2.16 -11.35
C GLU A 134 21.87 -1.50 -10.53
N THR A 135 23.12 -1.91 -10.80
CA THR A 135 24.31 -1.39 -10.12
C THR A 135 24.49 0.12 -10.25
N LYS A 136 23.89 0.73 -11.28
CA LYS A 136 23.93 2.19 -11.49
C LYS A 136 23.36 3.01 -10.34
N TYR A 137 22.48 2.41 -9.52
CA TYR A 137 21.90 3.07 -8.36
C TYR A 137 22.68 2.81 -7.06
N GLY A 138 23.75 2.03 -7.12
CA GLY A 138 24.57 1.67 -5.95
C GLY A 138 23.88 0.69 -4.98
N TRP A 139 22.80 0.04 -5.41
CA TRP A 139 22.11 -0.96 -4.58
C TRP A 139 22.79 -2.31 -4.68
N LYS A 140 22.88 -3.00 -3.53
CA LYS A 140 23.37 -4.36 -3.44
C LYS A 140 22.26 -5.25 -2.90
N ARG A 141 21.71 -6.12 -3.75
CA ARG A 141 20.74 -7.13 -3.34
C ARG A 141 21.42 -8.30 -2.66
N SER A 142 20.70 -8.92 -1.73
CA SER A 142 21.07 -10.22 -1.21
C SER A 142 21.18 -11.27 -2.35
N PRO A 143 22.16 -12.19 -2.31
CA PRO A 143 22.21 -13.31 -3.24
C PRO A 143 20.95 -14.19 -3.24
N ASP A 144 20.21 -14.22 -2.13
CA ASP A 144 18.97 -14.98 -1.99
C ASP A 144 17.78 -14.32 -2.72
N TRP A 145 17.95 -13.13 -3.27
CA TRP A 145 16.93 -12.46 -4.08
C TRP A 145 17.19 -12.69 -5.56
N GLU A 146 16.58 -13.73 -6.11
CA GLU A 146 16.68 -14.08 -7.52
C GLU A 146 16.06 -13.03 -8.44
N LEU A 147 16.83 -12.52 -9.40
CA LEU A 147 16.37 -11.57 -10.40
C LEU A 147 15.40 -12.22 -11.39
N GLY A 148 14.52 -11.42 -12.01
CA GLY A 148 13.53 -11.87 -12.98
C GLY A 148 12.48 -12.83 -12.43
N THR A 149 12.48 -13.06 -11.11
CA THR A 149 11.60 -14.03 -10.44
C THR A 149 10.68 -13.34 -9.47
N CYS A 150 9.41 -13.77 -9.47
CA CYS A 150 8.41 -13.28 -8.54
C CYS A 150 8.86 -13.46 -7.08
N LEU A 151 8.89 -12.38 -6.33
CA LEU A 151 9.29 -12.40 -4.93
C LEU A 151 8.40 -13.33 -4.08
N TRP A 152 7.11 -13.40 -4.38
CA TRP A 152 6.18 -14.28 -3.67
C TRP A 152 6.42 -15.77 -4.00
N ALA A 153 6.82 -16.10 -5.22
CA ALA A 153 7.26 -17.46 -5.56
C ALA A 153 8.52 -17.85 -4.76
N GLN A 154 9.48 -16.93 -4.63
CA GLN A 154 10.68 -17.15 -3.83
C GLN A 154 10.36 -17.39 -2.35
N HIS A 155 9.21 -16.90 -1.85
CA HIS A 155 8.72 -17.13 -0.49
C HIS A 155 7.71 -18.30 -0.41
N GLY A 156 7.57 -19.09 -1.48
CA GLY A 156 6.74 -20.30 -1.49
C GLY A 156 5.24 -20.06 -1.51
N VAL A 157 4.80 -18.87 -1.93
CA VAL A 157 3.36 -18.55 -2.07
C VAL A 157 2.75 -19.34 -3.22
N TRP A 158 3.50 -19.51 -4.30
CA TRP A 158 3.09 -20.26 -5.47
C TRP A 158 4.29 -20.88 -6.19
N ASP A 159 4.03 -21.90 -6.96
CA ASP A 159 5.03 -22.59 -7.75
C ASP A 159 5.07 -22.02 -9.16
N ARG A 160 6.23 -21.53 -9.58
CA ARG A 160 6.42 -20.90 -10.90
C ARG A 160 6.49 -21.91 -12.05
N GLU A 161 6.80 -23.19 -11.79
CA GLU A 161 6.91 -24.23 -12.81
C GLU A 161 5.53 -24.82 -13.11
N THR A 162 4.76 -25.15 -12.07
CA THR A 162 3.42 -25.70 -12.23
C THR A 162 2.34 -24.62 -12.37
N GLY A 163 2.61 -23.40 -11.88
CA GLY A 163 1.65 -22.30 -11.82
C GLY A 163 0.65 -22.46 -10.68
N GLU A 164 0.85 -23.38 -9.74
CA GLU A 164 -0.07 -23.66 -8.64
C GLU A 164 0.09 -22.69 -7.48
N LEU A 165 -1.03 -22.30 -6.88
CA LEU A 165 -1.07 -21.52 -5.64
C LEU A 165 -0.85 -22.48 -4.46
N LEU A 166 0.28 -22.35 -3.77
CA LEU A 166 0.66 -23.23 -2.65
C LEU A 166 0.12 -22.74 -1.31
N GLN A 167 0.09 -21.42 -1.09
CA GLN A 167 -0.34 -20.80 0.16
C GLN A 167 -1.38 -19.72 -0.14
N LEU A 168 -2.65 -20.10 -0.16
CA LEU A 168 -3.75 -19.20 -0.51
C LEU A 168 -3.98 -18.08 0.53
N ASP A 169 -3.61 -18.32 1.78
CA ASP A 169 -3.79 -17.41 2.93
C ASP A 169 -2.46 -16.83 3.46
N TYR A 170 -1.41 -16.85 2.63
CA TYR A 170 -0.06 -16.41 3.01
C TYR A 170 -0.04 -15.04 3.70
N PHE A 171 -0.88 -14.10 3.26
CA PHE A 171 -0.95 -12.73 3.79
C PHE A 171 -2.02 -12.53 4.87
N ALA A 172 -2.71 -13.59 5.27
CA ALA A 172 -3.86 -13.51 6.20
C ALA A 172 -3.46 -13.35 7.66
N LYS A 173 -2.26 -13.81 8.00
CA LYS A 173 -1.76 -13.87 9.37
C LYS A 173 -0.35 -13.31 9.45
N THR A 174 -0.01 -12.79 10.61
CA THR A 174 1.36 -12.43 10.96
C THR A 174 2.22 -13.70 11.09
N PRO A 175 3.57 -13.60 11.08
CA PRO A 175 4.44 -14.76 11.27
C PRO A 175 4.22 -15.50 12.60
N ASP A 176 3.74 -14.81 13.63
CA ASP A 176 3.38 -15.38 14.94
C ASP A 176 1.95 -15.94 15.00
N GLY A 177 1.21 -15.93 13.87
CA GLY A 177 -0.08 -16.61 13.70
C GLY A 177 -1.32 -15.75 14.01
N GLU A 178 -1.16 -14.48 14.36
CA GLU A 178 -2.28 -13.56 14.58
C GLU A 178 -2.98 -13.24 13.25
N VAL A 179 -4.31 -13.33 13.23
CA VAL A 179 -5.10 -12.95 12.05
C VAL A 179 -5.04 -11.44 11.84
N ILE A 180 -4.66 -11.02 10.65
CA ILE A 180 -4.55 -9.59 10.33
C ILE A 180 -5.92 -9.02 10.00
N THR A 181 -6.49 -8.36 11.00
CA THR A 181 -7.65 -7.49 10.87
C THR A 181 -7.22 -6.07 10.50
N ASP A 182 -8.16 -5.18 10.20
CA ASP A 182 -7.87 -3.75 9.98
C ASP A 182 -7.17 -3.13 11.21
N GLU A 183 -7.60 -3.50 12.42
CA GLU A 183 -6.98 -3.02 13.67
C GLU A 183 -5.53 -3.51 13.80
N VAL A 184 -5.27 -4.80 13.56
CA VAL A 184 -3.91 -5.37 13.59
C VAL A 184 -3.04 -4.70 12.53
N TRP A 185 -3.56 -4.50 11.32
CA TRP A 185 -2.81 -3.84 10.25
C TRP A 185 -2.43 -2.40 10.63
N MET A 186 -3.38 -1.64 11.19
CA MET A 186 -3.13 -0.26 11.63
C MET A 186 -2.08 -0.20 12.73
N GLN A 187 -2.14 -1.08 13.72
CA GLN A 187 -1.22 -1.08 14.86
C GLN A 187 0.19 -1.59 14.49
N ARG A 188 0.26 -2.68 13.72
CA ARG A 188 1.53 -3.38 13.45
C ARG A 188 2.32 -2.79 12.29
N TYR A 189 1.63 -2.26 11.28
CA TYR A 189 2.28 -1.85 10.04
C TYR A 189 2.17 -0.35 9.75
N PHE A 190 1.01 0.24 9.95
CA PHE A 190 0.80 1.65 9.62
C PHE A 190 1.37 2.61 10.68
N LEU A 191 0.98 2.45 11.93
CA LEU A 191 1.40 3.36 13.01
C LEU A 191 2.91 3.42 13.24
N PRO A 192 3.69 2.32 13.12
CA PRO A 192 5.15 2.43 13.20
C PRO A 192 5.75 3.35 12.14
N HIS A 193 5.25 3.30 10.91
CA HIS A 193 5.66 4.22 9.84
C HIS A 193 5.25 5.67 10.15
N VAL A 194 4.01 5.87 10.61
CA VAL A 194 3.52 7.20 11.02
C VAL A 194 4.40 7.80 12.11
N LYS A 195 4.77 7.03 13.13
CA LYS A 195 5.65 7.49 14.21
C LYS A 195 7.01 7.95 13.68
N GLN A 196 7.64 7.19 12.80
CA GLN A 196 8.90 7.59 12.18
C GLN A 196 8.75 8.88 11.36
N TYR A 197 7.63 9.03 10.65
CA TYR A 197 7.33 10.26 9.92
C TYR A 197 7.17 11.46 10.86
N ILE A 198 6.42 11.30 11.94
CA ILE A 198 6.24 12.32 12.97
C ILE A 198 7.59 12.74 13.57
N GLU A 199 8.38 11.78 14.02
CA GLU A 199 9.70 12.02 14.59
C GLU A 199 10.60 12.82 13.62
N MET A 200 10.60 12.46 12.35
CA MET A 200 11.38 13.14 11.31
C MET A 200 10.91 14.59 11.11
N ILE A 201 9.60 14.86 11.03
CA ILE A 201 9.10 16.24 10.87
C ILE A 201 9.38 17.07 12.13
N ARG A 202 9.29 16.47 13.32
CA ARG A 202 9.59 17.15 14.60
C ARG A 202 11.06 17.60 14.75
N GLU A 203 11.96 17.12 13.90
CA GLU A 203 13.31 17.67 13.79
C GLU A 203 13.32 19.13 13.25
N PHE A 204 12.33 19.48 12.42
CA PHE A 204 12.22 20.81 11.80
C PHE A 204 11.28 21.73 12.56
N ASP A 205 10.14 21.20 12.99
CA ASP A 205 9.11 21.97 13.67
C ASP A 205 8.36 21.12 14.71
N LYS A 206 8.49 21.50 15.97
CA LYS A 206 7.91 20.77 17.09
C LYS A 206 6.40 20.99 17.25
N GLU A 207 5.89 22.12 16.71
CA GLU A 207 4.51 22.59 16.92
C GLU A 207 3.62 22.44 15.68
N THR A 208 4.18 22.17 14.50
CA THR A 208 3.41 22.03 13.26
C THR A 208 2.32 20.94 13.38
N MET A 209 1.20 21.12 12.72
CA MET A 209 0.16 20.11 12.67
C MET A 209 0.62 18.92 11.81
N LEU A 210 0.30 17.73 12.28
CA LEU A 210 0.57 16.47 11.54
C LEU A 210 -0.75 15.83 11.17
N PHE A 211 -1.01 15.77 9.88
CA PHE A 211 -2.22 15.19 9.33
C PHE A 211 -2.02 13.70 9.12
N LEU A 212 -2.86 12.92 9.77
CA LEU A 212 -2.82 11.46 9.75
C LEU A 212 -3.94 10.94 8.84
N GLN A 213 -3.59 10.60 7.62
CA GLN A 213 -4.51 9.98 6.70
C GLN A 213 -4.42 8.45 6.79
N PRO A 214 -5.50 7.76 7.17
CA PRO A 214 -5.55 6.31 7.17
C PRO A 214 -5.82 5.76 5.77
N PRO A 215 -5.72 4.44 5.56
CA PRO A 215 -6.30 3.80 4.39
C PRO A 215 -7.78 4.16 4.24
N VAL A 216 -8.22 4.37 3.00
CA VAL A 216 -9.63 4.60 2.70
C VAL A 216 -10.44 3.38 3.13
N TRP A 217 -11.59 3.58 3.76
CA TRP A 217 -12.48 2.54 4.32
C TRP A 217 -12.05 1.89 5.64
N PHE A 218 -10.90 2.26 6.20
CA PHE A 218 -10.47 1.72 7.48
C PHE A 218 -11.07 2.51 8.65
N ILE A 219 -11.40 1.78 9.72
CA ILE A 219 -11.80 2.39 10.99
C ILE A 219 -10.57 3.11 11.57
N PRO A 220 -10.74 4.30 12.17
CA PRO A 220 -9.65 4.99 12.86
C PRO A 220 -8.93 4.09 13.84
N PRO A 221 -7.58 4.11 13.87
CA PRO A 221 -6.84 3.34 14.86
C PRO A 221 -7.13 3.87 16.26
N LYS A 222 -7.21 2.98 17.22
CA LYS A 222 -7.20 3.33 18.64
C LYS A 222 -5.78 3.75 19.01
N VAL A 223 -5.50 5.03 18.97
CA VAL A 223 -4.20 5.60 19.33
C VAL A 223 -4.37 6.49 20.53
N ASP A 224 -3.51 6.33 21.52
CA ASP A 224 -3.36 7.34 22.55
C ASP A 224 -2.71 8.58 21.91
N PRO A 225 -3.41 9.74 21.87
CA PRO A 225 -2.87 10.95 21.25
C PRO A 225 -1.51 11.36 21.83
N SER A 226 -1.27 11.09 23.11
CA SER A 226 0.01 11.39 23.78
C SER A 226 1.17 10.59 23.17
N SER A 227 0.92 9.40 22.65
CA SER A 227 1.93 8.55 22.00
C SER A 227 2.41 9.08 20.64
N LEU A 228 1.73 10.07 20.10
CA LEU A 228 2.06 10.74 18.83
C LEU A 228 2.62 12.16 19.02
N GLY A 229 2.86 12.58 20.26
CA GLY A 229 3.54 13.84 20.56
C GLY A 229 2.70 15.11 20.40
N GLY A 230 1.37 15.01 20.30
CA GLY A 230 0.47 16.16 20.16
C GLY A 230 0.40 16.77 18.75
N ASN A 231 -0.53 17.73 18.56
CA ASN A 231 -0.78 18.42 17.28
C ASN A 231 -1.01 17.47 16.10
N VAL A 232 -1.68 16.35 16.33
CA VAL A 232 -2.03 15.36 15.30
C VAL A 232 -3.51 15.47 14.97
N VAL A 233 -3.82 15.60 13.69
CA VAL A 233 -5.17 15.73 13.15
C VAL A 233 -5.47 14.49 12.31
N TYR A 234 -6.56 13.81 12.61
CA TYR A 234 -7.01 12.68 11.82
C TYR A 234 -7.79 13.17 10.60
N THR A 235 -7.34 12.81 9.39
CA THR A 235 -7.84 13.35 8.11
C THR A 235 -8.30 12.23 7.17
N PRO A 236 -9.39 11.52 7.48
CA PRO A 236 -9.90 10.48 6.59
C PRO A 236 -10.45 11.09 5.31
N HIS A 237 -10.17 10.46 4.17
CA HIS A 237 -10.81 10.82 2.91
C HIS A 237 -12.24 10.30 2.85
N PHE A 238 -13.12 11.14 2.37
CA PHE A 238 -14.53 10.80 2.12
C PHE A 238 -14.88 11.08 0.66
N TYR A 239 -15.55 10.12 0.03
CA TYR A 239 -16.07 10.26 -1.32
C TYR A 239 -17.59 10.10 -1.33
N ASP A 240 -18.30 11.01 -1.99
CA ASP A 240 -19.66 10.74 -2.44
C ASP A 240 -19.59 9.77 -3.63
N GLY A 241 -19.90 8.51 -3.36
CA GLY A 241 -19.80 7.44 -4.35
C GLY A 241 -20.62 7.68 -5.62
N MET A 242 -21.79 8.33 -5.52
CA MET A 242 -22.62 8.62 -6.69
C MET A 242 -21.98 9.71 -7.56
N THR A 243 -21.53 10.79 -6.94
CA THR A 243 -20.81 11.87 -7.67
C THR A 243 -19.55 11.34 -8.32
N LEU A 244 -18.77 10.51 -7.59
CA LEU A 244 -17.56 9.89 -8.11
C LEU A 244 -17.82 9.03 -9.36
N MET A 245 -18.85 8.16 -9.30
CA MET A 245 -19.14 7.22 -10.38
C MET A 245 -19.84 7.85 -11.57
N GLN A 246 -20.76 8.78 -11.33
CA GLN A 246 -21.51 9.46 -12.39
C GLN A 246 -20.79 10.67 -12.97
N LYS A 247 -19.70 11.14 -12.31
CA LYS A 247 -18.98 12.38 -12.65
C LYS A 247 -19.91 13.60 -12.73
N LYS A 248 -20.99 13.56 -11.99
CA LYS A 248 -22.02 14.59 -11.93
C LYS A 248 -22.60 14.65 -10.53
N TRP A 249 -22.57 15.82 -9.93
CA TRP A 249 -23.25 16.04 -8.67
C TRP A 249 -24.75 15.97 -8.85
N SER A 250 -25.43 15.21 -8.01
CA SER A 250 -26.89 15.15 -7.95
C SER A 250 -27.36 15.23 -6.49
N SER A 251 -28.03 16.34 -6.13
CA SER A 251 -28.81 16.38 -4.89
C SER A 251 -30.19 15.75 -5.15
N PRO A 252 -30.82 15.00 -4.22
CA PRO A 252 -30.63 15.11 -2.77
C PRO A 252 -30.28 13.82 -2.01
N LEU A 253 -29.70 12.80 -2.64
CA LEU A 253 -29.40 11.54 -1.95
C LEU A 253 -27.89 11.26 -1.97
N PRO A 254 -27.13 11.72 -0.96
CA PRO A 254 -25.79 11.21 -0.78
C PRO A 254 -25.88 9.73 -0.44
N ILE A 255 -25.42 8.86 -1.33
CA ILE A 255 -25.12 7.47 -0.94
C ILE A 255 -23.84 7.57 -0.11
N ARG A 256 -23.99 7.38 1.19
CA ARG A 256 -22.83 7.23 2.08
C ARG A 256 -22.02 6.07 1.56
N GLY A 257 -20.79 6.35 1.13
CA GLY A 257 -19.77 5.33 1.05
C GLY A 257 -19.54 4.81 2.47
N ASN A 258 -19.86 3.56 2.70
CA ASN A 258 -19.51 2.87 3.94
C ASN A 258 -18.11 2.34 3.83
#